data_14bf81dc54e1c3d6af7ea8873f0119d2
#
_entry.id   14bf81dc54e1c3d6af7ea8873f0119d2
#
_cell.length_a   1.000
_cell.length_b   1.000
_cell.length_c   1.000
_cell.angle_alpha   90.00
_cell.angle_beta   90.00
_cell.angle_gamma   90.00
#
_symmetry.space_group_name_H-M   'P 1'
#
loop_
_entity.id
_entity.type
_entity.pdbx_description
1 polymer ?
#
loop_
_entity_poly.entity_id
_entity_poly.type
_entity_poly.pdbx_seq_one_letter_code
_entity_poly.pdbx_strand_id
1 'polypeptide(L)'
;MNKTINWAWDITNFVWWIGIGHAGTLISAVLLLFRQKWRMAINRSAEAMTIFGVVQAGLFPLIHMGRPWLAYWVFPIPNTFGSLWQNFNSPLLWDVFAISTYLTVSTVFWYIGLIPDFAMIRDRMSEKISPMKKQLYSLLAFGWSGRAKHWQRFEEVSLVLAGLATPLVFSVHSIVSMDFATSVIPGWHTTICLLYTSDAADEERG
;
A
#
# COMPACT_ATOMS: atom_id res chain seq x y z
N MET A 1 -15.58 30.45 6.03
CA MET A 1 -16.08 29.15 6.49
C MET A 1 -16.40 29.28 7.97
N ASN A 2 -17.68 29.13 8.34
CA ASN A 2 -18.15 29.40 9.70
C ASN A 2 -18.35 28.11 10.54
N LYS A 3 -17.83 26.96 10.10
CA LYS A 3 -17.93 25.68 10.82
C LYS A 3 -16.57 25.05 10.95
N THR A 4 -16.34 24.43 12.10
CA THR A 4 -15.17 23.61 12.36
C THR A 4 -15.12 22.45 11.36
N ILE A 5 -14.04 22.33 10.62
CA ILE A 5 -13.83 21.25 9.67
C ILE A 5 -12.93 20.21 10.37
N ASN A 6 -13.34 18.97 10.38
CA ASN A 6 -12.57 17.85 10.96
C ASN A 6 -11.33 17.47 10.13
N TRP A 7 -10.87 18.37 9.29
CA TRP A 7 -9.80 18.11 8.34
C TRP A 7 -8.49 17.65 8.99
N ALA A 8 -8.07 18.31 10.05
CA ALA A 8 -6.82 17.96 10.74
C ALA A 8 -6.88 16.56 11.40
N TRP A 9 -8.04 16.19 11.93
CA TRP A 9 -8.22 14.87 12.56
C TRP A 9 -8.22 13.74 11.53
N ASP A 10 -8.91 13.93 10.43
CA ASP A 10 -8.97 12.95 9.34
C ASP A 10 -7.58 12.75 8.70
N ILE A 11 -6.82 13.82 8.50
CA ILE A 11 -5.45 13.75 7.98
C ILE A 11 -4.51 13.05 8.94
N THR A 12 -4.60 13.33 10.23
CA THR A 12 -3.79 12.64 11.23
C THR A 12 -4.04 11.13 11.19
N ASN A 13 -5.30 10.71 11.10
CA ASN A 13 -5.64 9.30 10.96
C ASN A 13 -5.18 8.70 9.62
N PHE A 14 -5.30 9.45 8.53
CA PHE A 14 -4.78 9.03 7.23
C PHE A 14 -3.27 8.72 7.30
N VAL A 15 -2.48 9.66 7.83
CA VAL A 15 -1.02 9.49 7.97
C VAL A 15 -0.68 8.33 8.89
N TRP A 16 -1.42 8.17 9.99
CA TRP A 16 -1.21 7.07 10.92
C TRP A 16 -1.44 5.70 10.27
N TRP A 17 -2.51 5.53 9.49
CA TRP A 17 -2.77 4.30 8.76
C TRP A 17 -1.75 4.04 7.63
N ILE A 18 -1.30 5.09 6.95
CA ILE A 18 -0.18 4.98 6.00
C ILE A 18 1.07 4.46 6.70
N GLY A 19 1.40 5.01 7.87
CA GLY A 19 2.54 4.56 8.68
C GLY A 19 2.46 3.07 9.05
N ILE A 20 1.28 2.58 9.46
CA ILE A 20 1.04 1.16 9.73
C ILE A 20 1.26 0.31 8.47
N GLY A 21 0.73 0.75 7.33
CA GLY A 21 0.94 0.06 6.06
C GLY A 21 2.42 -0.02 5.69
N HIS A 22 3.16 1.08 5.84
CA HIS A 22 4.59 1.13 5.57
C HIS A 22 5.40 0.23 6.51
N ALA A 23 5.10 0.24 7.80
CA ALA A 23 5.75 -0.64 8.77
C ALA A 23 5.61 -2.12 8.38
N GLY A 24 4.40 -2.54 7.98
CA GLY A 24 4.16 -3.91 7.52
C GLY A 24 4.97 -4.27 6.27
N THR A 25 5.05 -3.37 5.29
CA THR A 25 5.85 -3.58 4.08
C THR A 25 7.33 -3.63 4.39
N LEU A 26 7.85 -2.69 5.20
CA LEU A 26 9.27 -2.67 5.58
C LEU A 26 9.65 -3.97 6.32
N ILE A 27 8.84 -4.42 7.27
CA ILE A 27 9.08 -5.68 7.96
C ILE A 27 9.12 -6.86 6.98
N SER A 28 8.16 -6.97 6.09
CA SER A 28 8.08 -8.11 5.17
C SER A 28 9.13 -8.05 4.06
N ALA A 29 9.31 -6.89 3.41
CA ALA A 29 10.18 -6.73 2.25
C ALA A 29 11.66 -6.63 2.65
N VAL A 30 12.01 -5.78 3.61
CA VAL A 30 13.40 -5.58 4.04
C VAL A 30 13.98 -6.85 4.66
N LEU A 31 13.22 -7.54 5.50
CA LEU A 31 13.67 -8.81 6.08
C LEU A 31 13.84 -9.90 5.01
N LEU A 32 13.08 -9.84 3.91
CA LEU A 32 13.30 -10.75 2.78
C LEU A 32 14.59 -10.42 2.04
N LEU A 33 14.84 -9.15 1.76
CA LEU A 33 16.06 -8.69 1.09
C LEU A 33 17.31 -9.05 1.90
N PHE A 34 17.26 -8.91 3.23
CA PHE A 34 18.34 -9.33 4.13
C PHE A 34 18.35 -10.83 4.44
N ARG A 35 17.47 -11.63 3.81
CA ARG A 35 17.36 -13.08 3.98
C ARG A 35 17.24 -13.56 5.44
N GLN A 36 16.51 -12.79 6.25
CA GLN A 36 16.31 -13.12 7.67
C GLN A 36 15.38 -14.31 7.85
N LYS A 37 15.85 -15.38 8.51
CA LYS A 37 15.08 -16.62 8.69
C LYS A 37 13.85 -16.45 9.58
N TRP A 38 13.94 -15.66 10.64
CA TRP A 38 12.84 -15.40 11.58
C TRP A 38 11.65 -14.66 10.96
N ARG A 39 11.85 -14.01 9.81
CA ARG A 39 10.79 -13.41 9.00
C ARG A 39 9.62 -14.37 8.77
N MET A 40 9.89 -15.67 8.57
CA MET A 40 8.87 -16.67 8.27
C MET A 40 7.76 -16.74 9.32
N ALA A 41 8.03 -16.32 10.55
CA ALA A 41 7.05 -16.35 11.64
C ALA A 41 6.05 -15.18 11.58
N ILE A 42 6.43 -14.04 11.01
CA ILE A 42 5.65 -12.80 11.08
C ILE A 42 5.25 -12.21 9.73
N ASN A 43 5.85 -12.65 8.61
CA ASN A 43 5.64 -12.00 7.31
C ASN A 43 4.16 -12.01 6.88
N ARG A 44 3.39 -13.06 7.14
CA ARG A 44 1.98 -13.14 6.77
C ARG A 44 1.13 -12.06 7.46
N SER A 45 1.35 -11.87 8.76
CA SER A 45 0.65 -10.85 9.51
C SER A 45 1.11 -9.44 9.11
N ALA A 46 2.40 -9.24 8.82
CA ALA A 46 2.94 -7.99 8.35
C ALA A 46 2.39 -7.59 6.97
N GLU A 47 2.36 -8.53 6.02
CA GLU A 47 1.78 -8.33 4.69
C GLU A 47 0.28 -8.01 4.76
N ALA A 48 -0.48 -8.74 5.59
CA ALA A 48 -1.90 -8.46 5.81
C ALA A 48 -2.11 -7.08 6.45
N MET A 49 -1.29 -6.73 7.45
CA MET A 49 -1.32 -5.41 8.10
C MET A 49 -1.11 -4.29 7.08
N THR A 50 -0.21 -4.44 6.12
CA THR A 50 -0.02 -3.50 5.02
C THR A 50 -1.30 -3.28 4.24
N ILE A 51 -1.96 -4.35 3.78
CA ILE A 51 -3.17 -4.25 2.97
C ILE A 51 -4.29 -3.55 3.75
N PHE A 52 -4.55 -3.98 4.98
CA PHE A 52 -5.59 -3.36 5.81
C PHE A 52 -5.27 -1.89 6.13
N GLY A 53 -4.01 -1.56 6.43
CA GLY A 53 -3.58 -0.19 6.68
C GLY A 53 -3.79 0.71 5.48
N VAL A 54 -3.38 0.28 4.29
CA VAL A 54 -3.53 1.07 3.06
C VAL A 54 -4.99 1.23 2.64
N VAL A 55 -5.82 0.19 2.80
CA VAL A 55 -7.27 0.29 2.55
C VAL A 55 -7.92 1.29 3.50
N GLN A 56 -7.59 1.25 4.78
CA GLN A 56 -8.10 2.23 5.76
C GLN A 56 -7.64 3.65 5.42
N ALA A 57 -6.36 3.83 5.10
CA ALA A 57 -5.84 5.11 4.66
C ALA A 57 -6.60 5.65 3.45
N GLY A 58 -6.91 4.83 2.46
CA GLY A 58 -7.64 5.22 1.26
C GLY A 58 -9.08 5.67 1.49
N LEU A 59 -9.69 5.34 2.64
CA LEU A 59 -11.03 5.82 3.00
C LEU A 59 -11.03 7.28 3.47
N PHE A 60 -9.98 7.73 4.15
CA PHE A 60 -9.93 9.09 4.71
C PHE A 60 -9.99 10.19 3.66
N PRO A 61 -9.28 10.15 2.52
CA PRO A 61 -9.42 11.12 1.45
C PRO A 61 -10.85 11.30 0.97
N LEU A 62 -11.63 10.21 0.92
CA LEU A 62 -13.04 10.27 0.53
C LEU A 62 -13.92 10.97 1.58
N ILE A 63 -13.57 10.85 2.86
CA ILE A 63 -14.33 11.44 3.96
C ILE A 63 -14.03 12.95 4.08
N HIS A 64 -12.75 13.36 3.99
CA HIS A 64 -12.36 14.74 4.24
C HIS A 64 -12.45 15.66 3.02
N MET A 65 -12.78 15.15 1.85
CA MET A 65 -12.88 15.94 0.61
C MET A 65 -13.92 17.05 0.64
N GLY A 66 -14.76 17.18 1.64
CA GLY A 66 -15.81 18.18 1.74
C GLY A 66 -16.95 18.02 0.73
N ARG A 67 -16.67 17.47 -0.46
CA ARG A 67 -17.64 17.13 -1.51
C ARG A 67 -17.32 15.76 -2.09
N PRO A 68 -17.64 14.66 -1.40
CA PRO A 68 -17.24 13.30 -1.80
C PRO A 68 -17.73 12.88 -3.19
N TRP A 69 -18.87 13.44 -3.63
CA TRP A 69 -19.41 13.19 -4.98
C TRP A 69 -18.57 13.78 -6.11
N LEU A 70 -17.61 14.67 -5.81
CA LEU A 70 -16.65 15.20 -6.76
C LEU A 70 -15.29 14.49 -6.69
N ALA A 71 -15.17 13.38 -5.97
CA ALA A 71 -13.94 12.61 -5.81
C ALA A 71 -13.30 12.22 -7.16
N TYR A 72 -14.10 12.01 -8.19
CA TYR A 72 -13.61 11.69 -9.53
C TYR A 72 -12.68 12.77 -10.14
N TRP A 73 -12.73 14.03 -9.67
CA TRP A 73 -11.83 15.10 -10.12
C TRP A 73 -10.38 14.93 -9.65
N VAL A 74 -10.15 14.06 -8.69
CA VAL A 74 -8.79 13.70 -8.25
C VAL A 74 -8.09 12.78 -9.27
N PHE A 75 -8.85 12.12 -10.13
CA PHE A 75 -8.30 11.31 -11.22
C PHE A 75 -7.90 12.19 -12.42
N PRO A 76 -6.97 11.72 -13.28
CA PRO A 76 -6.50 12.45 -14.46
C PRO A 76 -7.57 12.45 -15.57
N ILE A 77 -8.69 13.13 -15.32
CA ILE A 77 -9.79 13.23 -16.26
C ILE A 77 -9.60 14.47 -17.12
N PRO A 78 -9.70 14.36 -18.45
CA PRO A 78 -9.71 15.54 -19.33
C PRO A 78 -10.84 16.49 -18.94
N ASN A 79 -10.53 17.77 -18.80
CA ASN A 79 -11.52 18.79 -18.50
C ASN A 79 -11.54 19.89 -19.56
N THR A 80 -12.68 20.61 -19.65
CA THR A 80 -12.92 21.67 -20.64
C THR A 80 -12.42 23.04 -20.20
N PHE A 81 -11.88 23.17 -18.98
CA PHE A 81 -11.49 24.44 -18.38
C PHE A 81 -10.01 24.80 -18.58
N GLY A 82 -9.35 24.26 -19.59
CA GLY A 82 -7.96 24.55 -19.89
C GLY A 82 -7.23 23.38 -20.56
N SER A 83 -5.92 23.23 -20.34
CA SER A 83 -5.17 22.12 -20.89
C SER A 83 -5.66 20.80 -20.29
N LEU A 84 -5.69 19.75 -21.12
CA LEU A 84 -6.20 18.41 -20.77
C LEU A 84 -5.57 17.78 -19.49
N TRP A 85 -4.44 18.32 -19.04
CA TRP A 85 -3.63 17.73 -17.99
C TRP A 85 -3.32 18.68 -16.83
N GLN A 86 -4.15 19.69 -16.62
CA GLN A 86 -3.95 20.66 -15.52
C GLN A 86 -3.86 20.00 -14.14
N ASN A 87 -4.59 18.91 -13.93
CA ASN A 87 -4.59 18.19 -12.65
C ASN A 87 -3.23 17.59 -12.29
N PHE A 88 -2.34 17.36 -13.26
CA PHE A 88 -0.98 16.83 -12.98
C PHE A 88 -0.08 17.79 -12.20
N ASN A 89 -0.46 19.04 -12.06
CA ASN A 89 0.24 19.99 -11.19
C ASN A 89 -0.17 19.88 -9.71
N SER A 90 -1.18 19.04 -9.41
CA SER A 90 -1.65 18.85 -8.04
C SER A 90 -1.01 17.63 -7.40
N PRO A 91 -0.40 17.75 -6.20
CA PRO A 91 0.10 16.61 -5.43
C PRO A 91 -0.99 15.59 -5.08
N LEU A 92 -2.25 16.02 -4.91
CA LEU A 92 -3.38 15.11 -4.69
C LEU A 92 -3.56 14.09 -5.82
N LEU A 93 -3.28 14.47 -7.06
CA LEU A 93 -3.30 13.53 -8.17
C LEU A 93 -2.14 12.53 -8.08
N TRP A 94 -0.95 13.00 -7.69
CA TRP A 94 0.22 12.13 -7.50
C TRP A 94 -0.03 11.11 -6.40
N ASP A 95 -0.75 11.49 -5.34
CA ASP A 95 -1.17 10.60 -4.26
C ASP A 95 -2.04 9.45 -4.78
N VAL A 96 -2.99 9.72 -5.67
CA VAL A 96 -3.83 8.67 -6.26
C VAL A 96 -2.97 7.63 -6.98
N PHE A 97 -1.98 8.06 -7.76
CA PHE A 97 -1.06 7.14 -8.42
C PHE A 97 -0.14 6.41 -7.43
N ALA A 98 0.41 7.12 -6.46
CA ALA A 98 1.31 6.55 -5.48
C ALA A 98 0.61 5.49 -4.61
N ILE A 99 -0.56 5.83 -4.05
CA ILE A 99 -1.33 4.93 -3.18
C ILE A 99 -1.87 3.74 -3.98
N SER A 100 -2.40 3.95 -5.19
CA SER A 100 -2.90 2.84 -6.01
C SER A 100 -1.79 1.90 -6.46
N THR A 101 -0.62 2.43 -6.83
CA THR A 101 0.55 1.62 -7.17
C THR A 101 1.04 0.85 -5.95
N TYR A 102 1.13 1.50 -4.81
CA TYR A 102 1.53 0.86 -3.55
C TYR A 102 0.57 -0.25 -3.13
N LEU A 103 -0.74 0.01 -3.18
CA LEU A 103 -1.77 -1.00 -2.90
C LEU A 103 -1.67 -2.18 -3.86
N THR A 104 -1.46 -1.91 -5.15
CA THR A 104 -1.35 -2.97 -6.17
C THR A 104 -0.12 -3.84 -5.92
N VAL A 105 1.06 -3.25 -5.76
CA VAL A 105 2.31 -4.00 -5.50
C VAL A 105 2.21 -4.80 -4.20
N SER A 106 1.69 -4.19 -3.14
CA SER A 106 1.52 -4.85 -1.85
C SER A 106 0.51 -6.00 -1.92
N THR A 107 -0.59 -5.83 -2.65
CA THR A 107 -1.60 -6.88 -2.85
C THR A 107 -1.02 -8.05 -3.64
N VAL A 108 -0.27 -7.78 -4.71
CA VAL A 108 0.42 -8.82 -5.50
C VAL A 108 1.44 -9.55 -4.64
N PHE A 109 2.23 -8.83 -3.85
CA PHE A 109 3.22 -9.41 -2.95
C PHE A 109 2.56 -10.35 -1.90
N TRP A 110 1.51 -9.88 -1.25
CA TRP A 110 0.71 -10.68 -0.31
C TRP A 110 0.08 -11.89 -0.98
N TYR A 111 -0.56 -11.71 -2.15
CA TYR A 111 -1.20 -12.79 -2.89
C TYR A 111 -0.20 -13.88 -3.30
N ILE A 112 0.96 -13.51 -3.84
CA ILE A 112 2.01 -14.48 -4.20
C ILE A 112 2.42 -15.29 -2.98
N GLY A 113 2.57 -14.61 -1.84
CA GLY A 113 2.83 -15.27 -0.58
C GLY A 113 1.77 -16.31 -0.19
N LEU A 114 0.49 -16.08 -0.50
CA LEU A 114 -0.63 -16.97 -0.16
C LEU A 114 -0.81 -18.14 -1.15
N ILE A 115 -0.22 -18.12 -2.34
CA ILE A 115 -0.37 -19.19 -3.35
C ILE A 115 -0.06 -20.59 -2.79
N PRO A 116 1.07 -20.82 -2.12
CA PRO A 116 1.36 -22.13 -1.50
C PRO A 116 0.33 -22.53 -0.44
N ASP A 117 -0.21 -21.56 0.30
CA ASP A 117 -1.18 -21.78 1.37
C ASP A 117 -2.54 -22.21 0.79
N PHE A 118 -2.99 -21.57 -0.28
CA PHE A 118 -4.20 -21.96 -1.02
C PHE A 118 -4.07 -23.37 -1.62
N ALA A 119 -2.90 -23.71 -2.15
CA ALA A 119 -2.64 -25.07 -2.65
C ALA A 119 -2.69 -26.11 -1.53
N MET A 120 -2.11 -25.78 -0.37
CA MET A 120 -2.15 -26.65 0.81
C MET A 120 -3.58 -26.89 1.31
N ILE A 121 -4.41 -25.84 1.35
CA ILE A 121 -5.82 -25.94 1.74
C ILE A 121 -6.56 -26.83 0.73
N ARG A 122 -6.39 -26.60 -0.57
CA ARG A 122 -6.98 -27.42 -1.63
C ARG A 122 -6.66 -28.89 -1.46
N ASP A 123 -5.39 -29.22 -1.19
CA ASP A 123 -4.89 -30.59 -1.19
C ASP A 123 -5.22 -31.32 0.13
N ARG A 124 -5.06 -30.66 1.29
CA ARG A 124 -5.33 -31.27 2.61
C ARG A 124 -6.80 -31.39 2.95
N MET A 125 -7.64 -30.45 2.50
CA MET A 125 -9.05 -30.42 2.85
C MET A 125 -9.95 -30.95 1.73
N SER A 126 -9.40 -31.60 0.72
CA SER A 126 -10.09 -32.06 -0.48
C SER A 126 -11.35 -32.91 -0.20
N GLU A 127 -11.36 -33.69 0.89
CA GLU A 127 -12.49 -34.53 1.29
C GLU A 127 -13.56 -33.80 2.12
N LYS A 128 -13.20 -32.68 2.75
CA LYS A 128 -14.07 -31.93 3.69
C LYS A 128 -14.69 -30.67 3.10
N ILE A 129 -14.25 -30.24 1.93
CA ILE A 129 -14.67 -28.97 1.31
C ILE A 129 -15.66 -29.24 0.18
N SER A 130 -16.69 -28.37 0.07
CA SER A 130 -17.63 -28.45 -1.05
C SER A 130 -16.90 -28.26 -2.40
N PRO A 131 -17.40 -28.88 -3.49
CA PRO A 131 -16.73 -28.83 -4.80
C PRO A 131 -16.51 -27.40 -5.30
N MET A 132 -17.42 -26.49 -5.02
CA MET A 132 -17.29 -25.07 -5.38
C MET A 132 -16.10 -24.40 -4.67
N LYS A 133 -15.91 -24.64 -3.38
CA LYS A 133 -14.76 -24.11 -2.64
C LYS A 133 -13.45 -24.71 -3.14
N LYS A 134 -13.45 -25.99 -3.50
CA LYS A 134 -12.27 -26.65 -4.07
C LYS A 134 -11.86 -26.01 -5.39
N GLN A 135 -12.82 -25.69 -6.26
CA GLN A 135 -12.56 -24.97 -7.50
C GLN A 135 -11.99 -23.58 -7.24
N LEU A 136 -12.56 -22.85 -6.27
CA LEU A 136 -12.06 -21.53 -5.88
C LEU A 136 -10.60 -21.60 -5.39
N TYR A 137 -10.28 -22.52 -4.49
CA TYR A 137 -8.90 -22.68 -4.01
C TYR A 137 -7.95 -23.17 -5.12
N SER A 138 -8.43 -23.96 -6.07
CA SER A 138 -7.65 -24.36 -7.24
C SER A 138 -7.31 -23.17 -8.14
N LEU A 139 -8.28 -22.28 -8.35
CA LEU A 139 -8.07 -21.03 -9.09
C LEU A 139 -7.07 -20.12 -8.36
N LEU A 140 -7.28 -19.88 -7.05
CA LEU A 140 -6.41 -19.04 -6.23
C LEU A 140 -4.99 -19.60 -6.09
N ALA A 141 -4.82 -20.91 -6.13
CA ALA A 141 -3.51 -21.56 -6.11
C ALA A 141 -2.73 -21.43 -7.42
N PHE A 142 -3.34 -20.89 -8.47
CA PHE A 142 -2.70 -20.59 -9.77
C PHE A 142 -1.87 -21.75 -10.34
N GLY A 143 -2.38 -22.97 -10.24
CA GLY A 143 -1.70 -24.17 -10.73
C GLY A 143 -0.48 -24.61 -9.90
N TRP A 144 -0.33 -24.12 -8.67
CA TRP A 144 0.75 -24.49 -7.79
C TRP A 144 0.72 -26.00 -7.49
N SER A 145 1.86 -26.67 -7.69
CA SER A 145 2.03 -28.12 -7.48
C SER A 145 3.18 -28.48 -6.53
N GLY A 146 3.82 -27.50 -5.88
CA GLY A 146 4.90 -27.73 -4.93
C GLY A 146 6.22 -28.23 -5.53
N ARG A 147 6.38 -28.24 -6.88
CA ARG A 147 7.62 -28.66 -7.55
C ARG A 147 8.75 -27.69 -7.24
N ALA A 148 10.01 -28.19 -7.26
CA ALA A 148 11.20 -27.37 -7.02
C ALA A 148 11.24 -26.09 -7.90
N LYS A 149 10.85 -26.20 -9.17
CA LYS A 149 10.76 -25.08 -10.10
C LYS A 149 9.75 -24.00 -9.67
N HIS A 150 8.64 -24.39 -9.00
CA HIS A 150 7.66 -23.43 -8.46
C HIS A 150 8.23 -22.69 -7.27
N TRP A 151 8.95 -23.36 -6.38
CA TRP A 151 9.61 -22.73 -5.25
C TRP A 151 10.71 -21.76 -5.70
N GLN A 152 11.53 -22.15 -6.67
CA GLN A 152 12.56 -21.26 -7.23
C GLN A 152 11.93 -19.98 -7.78
N ARG A 153 10.90 -20.10 -8.63
CA ARG A 153 10.19 -18.93 -9.20
C ARG A 153 9.52 -18.08 -8.11
N PHE A 154 8.98 -18.73 -7.10
CA PHE A 154 8.38 -18.03 -5.97
C PHE A 154 9.40 -17.15 -5.24
N GLU A 155 10.60 -17.67 -4.98
CA GLU A 155 11.69 -16.92 -4.35
C GLU A 155 12.14 -15.76 -5.23
N GLU A 156 12.35 -15.99 -6.51
CA GLU A 156 12.76 -14.96 -7.49
C GLU A 156 11.73 -13.82 -7.55
N VAL A 157 10.46 -14.15 -7.74
CA VAL A 157 9.39 -13.15 -7.83
C VAL A 157 9.21 -12.41 -6.50
N SER A 158 9.27 -13.11 -5.38
CA SER A 158 9.17 -12.48 -4.06
C SER A 158 10.32 -11.50 -3.81
N LEU A 159 11.54 -11.82 -4.22
CA LEU A 159 12.69 -10.90 -4.11
C LEU A 159 12.53 -9.66 -5.00
N VAL A 160 12.07 -9.83 -6.24
CA VAL A 160 11.80 -8.70 -7.13
C VAL A 160 10.73 -7.79 -6.55
N LEU A 161 9.63 -8.35 -6.04
CA LEU A 161 8.56 -7.55 -5.43
C LEU A 161 9.01 -6.85 -4.15
N ALA A 162 9.82 -7.49 -3.32
CA ALA A 162 10.40 -6.85 -2.14
C ALA A 162 11.33 -5.69 -2.53
N GLY A 163 12.13 -5.90 -3.58
CA GLY A 163 12.99 -4.86 -4.15
C GLY A 163 12.22 -3.67 -4.73
N LEU A 164 11.02 -3.89 -5.27
CA LEU A 164 10.12 -2.84 -5.74
C LEU A 164 9.35 -2.17 -4.59
N ALA A 165 8.89 -2.94 -3.62
CA ALA A 165 8.09 -2.43 -2.51
C ALA A 165 8.89 -1.49 -1.60
N THR A 166 10.16 -1.74 -1.38
CA THR A 166 11.00 -0.94 -0.49
C THR A 166 11.14 0.52 -0.95
N PRO A 167 11.62 0.84 -2.17
CA PRO A 167 11.69 2.23 -2.63
C PRO A 167 10.31 2.87 -2.83
N LEU A 168 9.28 2.06 -3.09
CA LEU A 168 7.92 2.56 -3.25
C LEU A 168 7.37 3.14 -1.94
N VAL A 169 7.71 2.57 -0.79
CA VAL A 169 7.35 3.13 0.53
C VAL A 169 7.89 4.55 0.67
N PHE A 170 9.17 4.78 0.34
CA PHE A 170 9.78 6.12 0.38
C PHE A 170 9.13 7.08 -0.61
N SER A 171 8.82 6.60 -1.82
CA SER A 171 8.14 7.40 -2.85
C SER A 171 6.77 7.88 -2.38
N VAL A 172 5.95 6.99 -1.81
CA VAL A 172 4.63 7.34 -1.26
C VAL A 172 4.76 8.36 -0.13
N HIS A 173 5.72 8.17 0.78
CA HIS A 173 5.98 9.11 1.86
C HIS A 173 6.34 10.51 1.36
N SER A 174 7.18 10.59 0.33
CA SER A 174 7.59 11.85 -0.29
C SER A 174 6.39 12.57 -0.92
N ILE A 175 5.54 11.86 -1.64
CA ILE A 175 4.36 12.43 -2.31
C ILE A 175 3.37 12.94 -1.27
N VAL A 176 3.03 12.14 -0.25
CA VAL A 176 2.15 12.56 0.85
C VAL A 176 2.70 13.79 1.58
N SER A 177 4.02 13.86 1.77
CA SER A 177 4.67 15.03 2.37
C SER A 177 4.51 16.29 1.53
N MET A 178 4.57 16.16 0.20
CA MET A 178 4.36 17.27 -0.73
C MET A 178 2.92 17.80 -0.68
N ASP A 179 1.91 16.96 -0.47
CA ASP A 179 0.52 17.39 -0.32
C ASP A 179 0.36 18.37 0.84
N PHE A 180 1.06 18.14 1.94
CA PHE A 180 1.02 19.03 3.10
C PHE A 180 1.90 20.27 2.94
N ALA A 181 3.06 20.13 2.31
CA ALA A 181 3.98 21.24 2.12
C ALA A 181 3.50 22.25 1.10
N THR A 182 2.74 21.84 0.09
CA THR A 182 2.30 22.69 -1.03
C THR A 182 0.87 23.17 -0.92
N SER A 183 0.23 23.06 0.25
CA SER A 183 -1.12 23.57 0.46
C SER A 183 -1.19 25.09 0.19
N VAL A 184 -2.14 25.49 -0.66
CA VAL A 184 -2.26 26.86 -1.14
C VAL A 184 -2.88 27.82 -0.11
N ILE A 185 -3.59 27.28 0.89
CA ILE A 185 -4.29 28.09 1.88
C ILE A 185 -3.35 28.46 3.01
N PRO A 186 -3.10 29.76 3.29
CA PRO A 186 -2.26 30.20 4.40
C PRO A 186 -2.71 29.60 5.73
N GLY A 187 -1.77 29.08 6.49
CA GLY A 187 -2.01 28.41 7.79
C GLY A 187 -2.42 26.93 7.68
N TRP A 188 -2.61 26.40 6.49
CA TRP A 188 -2.93 24.98 6.25
C TRP A 188 -1.74 24.21 5.66
N HIS A 189 -0.73 24.91 5.18
CA HIS A 189 0.51 24.27 4.78
C HIS A 189 1.29 23.85 6.02
N THR A 190 1.88 22.67 5.97
CA THR A 190 2.79 22.16 6.97
C THR A 190 4.19 22.01 6.38
N THR A 191 5.13 21.55 7.19
CA THR A 191 6.49 21.28 6.72
C THR A 191 6.54 19.92 6.02
N ILE A 192 7.61 19.69 5.26
CA ILE A 192 7.96 18.39 4.67
C ILE A 192 8.44 17.38 5.74
N CYS A 193 8.15 17.66 7.00
CA CYS A 193 8.63 16.96 8.17
C CYS A 193 8.33 15.45 8.16
N LEU A 194 7.27 15.03 7.48
CA LEU A 194 6.95 13.61 7.33
C LEU A 194 8.07 12.85 6.61
N LEU A 195 8.79 13.51 5.71
CA LEU A 195 9.96 12.95 5.05
C LEU A 195 11.15 12.87 6.02
N TYR A 196 11.35 13.91 6.83
CA TYR A 196 12.46 13.97 7.80
C TYR A 196 12.28 12.99 8.96
N THR A 197 11.07 12.63 9.36
CA THR A 197 10.86 11.64 10.42
C THR A 197 11.25 10.22 10.01
N SER A 198 11.25 9.91 8.72
CA SER A 198 11.80 8.64 8.22
C SER A 198 13.34 8.66 8.15
N ASP A 199 13.92 9.85 8.03
CA ASP A 199 15.37 10.07 7.95
C ASP A 199 16.01 10.22 9.34
N ALA A 200 15.29 10.79 10.29
CA ALA A 200 15.75 10.99 11.66
C ALA A 200 16.06 9.69 12.43
N ALA A 201 15.50 8.56 12.01
CA ALA A 201 15.85 7.25 12.56
C ALA A 201 17.30 6.84 12.25
N ASP A 202 17.94 7.43 11.25
CA ASP A 202 19.33 7.17 10.88
C ASP A 202 20.32 8.11 11.59
N GLU A 203 19.89 9.31 12.01
CA GLU A 203 20.77 10.28 12.67
C GLU A 203 21.03 9.98 14.16
N GLU A 204 20.15 9.25 14.85
CA GLU A 204 20.38 8.85 16.25
C GLU A 204 21.42 7.73 16.43
N ARG A 205 22.03 7.25 15.34
CA ARG A 205 23.06 6.20 15.36
C ARG A 205 24.48 6.70 15.07
N GLY A 206 24.68 7.99 15.00
CA GLY A 206 25.99 8.64 14.88
C GLY A 206 26.70 8.83 16.22
#